data_aac13564bee8bd8df6b6194c4aae135a
#
_entry.id   aac13564bee8bd8df6b6194c4aae135a
#
_cell.length_a   1.000
_cell.length_b   1.000
_cell.length_c   1.000
_cell.angle_alpha   90.00
_cell.angle_beta   90.00
_cell.angle_gamma   90.00
#
_symmetry.space_group_name_H-M   'P 1'
#
loop_
_entity.id
_entity.type
_entity.pdbx_description
1 polymer ?
#
loop_
_entity_poly.entity_id
_entity_poly.type
_entity_poly.pdbx_seq_one_letter_code
_entity_poly.pdbx_strand_id
1 'polypeptide(L)'
;MELGGLTPKIADVESFAIENAFKVFSDTLPMGVNTVGILDIGHTMTTLSVMRNNKVIYTREQVFGGKQLTQEIQNRYGLSFAEAGRAKKSRTLPDDYDIEVLEPFLEALVEQAARSMQFFFASSQFNEIDHILLAGGNANIPGLAKLLQQKLGYRVTIANPFLQMGFSTQIDIKKIENDASSLMVACGLALRSFD
;
A
#
# COMPACT_ATOMS: atom_id res chain seq x y z
N MET A 1 15.02 -16.55 11.27
CA MET A 1 15.86 -15.41 11.73
C MET A 1 17.22 -15.90 12.22
N GLU A 2 17.30 -16.95 13.02
CA GLU A 2 18.58 -17.52 13.52
C GLU A 2 19.55 -17.94 12.40
N LEU A 3 19.02 -18.50 11.31
CA LEU A 3 19.82 -18.84 10.10
C LEU A 3 20.43 -17.61 9.40
N GLY A 4 19.92 -16.41 9.67
CA GLY A 4 20.46 -15.15 9.15
C GLY A 4 21.38 -14.42 10.14
N GLY A 5 21.74 -15.04 11.28
CA GLY A 5 22.57 -14.43 12.30
C GLY A 5 21.88 -13.31 13.10
N LEU A 6 20.54 -13.23 13.01
CA LEU A 6 19.76 -12.22 13.73
C LEU A 6 19.09 -12.84 14.96
N THR A 7 19.17 -12.15 16.09
CA THR A 7 18.46 -12.52 17.32
C THR A 7 17.16 -11.73 17.40
N PRO A 8 15.98 -12.40 17.39
CA PRO A 8 14.71 -11.70 17.54
C PRO A 8 14.60 -11.14 18.97
N LYS A 9 14.36 -9.84 19.08
CA LYS A 9 14.21 -9.14 20.36
C LYS A 9 12.75 -8.82 20.66
N ILE A 10 12.01 -8.36 19.67
CA ILE A 10 10.64 -7.87 19.83
C ILE A 10 9.80 -8.37 18.66
N ALA A 11 8.59 -8.86 18.94
CA ALA A 11 7.51 -9.03 17.98
C ALA A 11 6.56 -7.83 18.10
N ASP A 12 6.14 -7.27 16.97
CA ASP A 12 5.21 -6.17 16.91
C ASP A 12 4.00 -6.49 16.04
N VAL A 13 2.94 -5.70 16.17
CA VAL A 13 1.73 -5.79 15.36
C VAL A 13 1.84 -4.77 14.21
N GLU A 14 1.54 -5.20 12.99
CA GLU A 14 1.66 -4.38 11.79
C GLU A 14 0.92 -3.04 11.90
N SER A 15 -0.28 -3.03 12.51
CA SER A 15 -1.04 -1.80 12.73
C SER A 15 -0.29 -0.76 13.58
N PHE A 16 0.49 -1.19 14.59
CA PHE A 16 1.31 -0.28 15.39
C PHE A 16 2.51 0.25 14.61
N ALA A 17 3.11 -0.58 13.76
CA ALA A 17 4.15 -0.12 12.84
C ALA A 17 3.61 0.93 11.88
N ILE A 18 2.42 0.72 11.30
CA ILE A 18 1.76 1.71 10.44
C ILE A 18 1.48 3.00 11.18
N GLU A 19 1.00 2.95 12.45
CA GLU A 19 0.83 4.15 13.29
C GLU A 19 2.13 4.94 13.45
N ASN A 20 3.23 4.24 13.75
CA ASN A 20 4.53 4.88 13.95
C ASN A 20 5.04 5.54 12.67
N ALA A 21 4.94 4.85 11.52
CA ALA A 21 5.31 5.41 10.24
C ALA A 21 4.43 6.61 9.88
N PHE A 22 3.12 6.51 10.05
CA PHE A 22 2.17 7.58 9.73
C PHE A 22 2.44 8.87 10.49
N LYS A 23 2.75 8.79 11.79
CA LYS A 23 3.06 9.96 12.64
C LYS A 23 4.19 10.83 12.08
N VAL A 24 5.16 10.23 11.39
CA VAL A 24 6.34 10.95 10.89
C VAL A 24 5.99 11.90 9.74
N PHE A 25 4.95 11.59 8.96
CA PHE A 25 4.59 12.40 7.79
C PHE A 25 3.13 12.87 7.79
N SER A 26 2.36 12.60 8.84
CA SER A 26 0.93 13.00 8.93
C SER A 26 0.75 14.52 8.75
N ASP A 27 1.70 15.32 9.21
CA ASP A 27 1.67 16.78 9.10
C ASP A 27 1.89 17.28 7.65
N THR A 28 2.29 16.39 6.72
CA THR A 28 2.40 16.73 5.29
C THR A 28 1.06 16.62 4.57
N LEU A 29 0.05 16.05 5.21
CA LEU A 29 -1.29 15.95 4.64
C LEU A 29 -1.99 17.31 4.60
N PRO A 30 -2.96 17.51 3.69
CA PRO A 30 -3.69 18.77 3.62
C PRO A 30 -4.37 19.15 4.94
N MET A 31 -4.46 20.44 5.22
CA MET A 31 -5.17 20.94 6.40
C MET A 31 -6.63 20.45 6.43
N GLY A 32 -7.10 20.05 7.60
CA GLY A 32 -8.47 19.57 7.79
C GLY A 32 -8.66 18.07 7.57
N VAL A 33 -7.61 17.32 7.17
CA VAL A 33 -7.66 15.86 7.09
C VAL A 33 -7.58 15.27 8.50
N ASN A 34 -8.64 14.58 8.93
CA ASN A 34 -8.74 13.98 10.26
C ASN A 34 -8.79 12.45 10.22
N THR A 35 -9.46 11.90 9.19
CA THR A 35 -9.65 10.47 9.02
C THR A 35 -8.98 10.03 7.71
N VAL A 36 -7.98 9.17 7.81
CA VAL A 36 -7.17 8.72 6.68
C VAL A 36 -7.32 7.22 6.50
N GLY A 37 -7.70 6.77 5.31
CA GLY A 37 -7.65 5.38 4.92
C GLY A 37 -6.26 5.05 4.35
N ILE A 38 -5.52 4.15 4.96
CA ILE A 38 -4.28 3.59 4.41
C ILE A 38 -4.64 2.27 3.73
N LEU A 39 -4.53 2.22 2.41
CA LEU A 39 -4.76 1.04 1.62
C LEU A 39 -3.40 0.43 1.24
N ASP A 40 -2.97 -0.56 2.01
CA ASP A 40 -1.73 -1.31 1.76
C ASP A 40 -2.01 -2.44 0.78
N ILE A 41 -1.46 -2.33 -0.43
CA ILE A 41 -1.65 -3.28 -1.53
C ILE A 41 -0.43 -4.17 -1.64
N GLY A 42 -0.47 -5.27 -0.91
CA GLY A 42 0.59 -6.26 -0.86
C GLY A 42 0.58 -7.24 -2.04
N HIS A 43 1.39 -8.27 -1.93
CA HIS A 43 1.45 -9.33 -2.95
C HIS A 43 0.21 -10.23 -2.93
N THR A 44 -0.21 -10.70 -1.77
CA THR A 44 -1.33 -11.64 -1.59
C THR A 44 -2.55 -11.00 -0.96
N MET A 45 -2.36 -9.92 -0.23
CA MET A 45 -3.41 -9.28 0.57
C MET A 45 -3.41 -7.78 0.34
N THR A 46 -4.60 -7.19 0.46
CA THR A 46 -4.80 -5.75 0.57
C THR A 46 -5.42 -5.46 1.92
N THR A 47 -4.80 -4.56 2.68
CA THR A 47 -5.22 -4.16 4.02
C THR A 47 -5.71 -2.71 4.00
N LEU A 48 -6.93 -2.47 4.45
CA LEU A 48 -7.41 -1.13 4.76
C LEU A 48 -7.20 -0.88 6.27
N SER A 49 -6.37 0.10 6.60
CA SER A 49 -6.22 0.63 7.96
C SER A 49 -6.78 2.04 8.01
N VAL A 50 -7.77 2.30 8.85
CA VAL A 50 -8.32 3.65 9.02
C VAL A 50 -7.68 4.31 10.24
N MET A 51 -7.06 5.46 9.98
CA MET A 51 -6.35 6.28 10.96
C MET A 51 -7.20 7.46 11.39
N ARG A 52 -7.23 7.75 12.69
CA ARG A 52 -7.77 9.00 13.24
C ARG A 52 -6.95 9.43 14.45
N ASN A 53 -6.58 10.70 14.50
CA ASN A 53 -5.69 11.23 15.56
C ASN A 53 -4.40 10.41 15.70
N ASN A 54 -3.80 10.04 14.58
CA ASN A 54 -2.57 9.21 14.50
C ASN A 54 -2.71 7.81 15.16
N LYS A 55 -3.94 7.28 15.26
CA LYS A 55 -4.23 5.95 15.79
C LYS A 55 -5.04 5.15 14.77
N VAL A 56 -4.74 3.86 14.67
CA VAL A 56 -5.57 2.93 13.90
C VAL A 56 -6.87 2.66 14.68
N ILE A 57 -8.00 2.99 14.05
CA ILE A 57 -9.33 2.77 14.63
C ILE A 57 -10.07 1.61 13.97
N TYR A 58 -9.57 1.14 12.83
CA TYR A 58 -10.16 0.02 12.09
C TYR A 58 -9.10 -0.62 11.19
N THR A 59 -9.15 -1.94 11.06
CA THR A 59 -8.32 -2.70 10.10
C THR A 59 -9.17 -3.78 9.46
N ARG A 60 -9.01 -3.95 8.15
CA ARG A 60 -9.65 -5.01 7.39
C ARG A 60 -8.70 -5.54 6.32
N GLU A 61 -8.53 -6.84 6.31
CA GLU A 61 -7.73 -7.55 5.32
C GLU A 61 -8.61 -8.24 4.28
N GLN A 62 -8.13 -8.28 3.06
CA GLN A 62 -8.74 -9.02 1.96
C GLN A 62 -7.67 -9.78 1.18
N VAL A 63 -7.97 -11.03 0.81
CA VAL A 63 -7.08 -11.86 0.00
C VAL A 63 -7.19 -11.42 -1.47
N PHE A 64 -6.59 -10.27 -1.76
CA PHE A 64 -6.48 -9.68 -3.10
C PHE A 64 -5.21 -8.84 -3.15
N GLY A 65 -4.38 -8.99 -4.20
CA GLY A 65 -3.13 -8.24 -4.31
C GLY A 65 -2.40 -8.51 -5.62
N GLY A 66 -1.15 -8.11 -5.70
CA GLY A 66 -0.33 -8.21 -6.91
C GLY A 66 -0.10 -9.63 -7.45
N LYS A 67 -0.40 -10.67 -6.65
CA LYS A 67 -0.37 -12.07 -7.09
C LYS A 67 -1.43 -12.33 -8.15
N GLN A 68 -2.65 -11.82 -7.95
CA GLN A 68 -3.74 -11.98 -8.92
C GLN A 68 -3.35 -11.37 -10.28
N LEU A 69 -2.79 -10.15 -10.27
CA LEU A 69 -2.31 -9.54 -11.51
C LEU A 69 -1.24 -10.41 -12.21
N THR A 70 -0.28 -10.95 -11.44
CA THR A 70 0.75 -11.82 -11.99
C THR A 70 0.14 -13.10 -12.57
N GLN A 71 -0.93 -13.63 -11.95
CA GLN A 71 -1.63 -14.81 -12.39
C GLN A 71 -2.43 -14.57 -13.68
N GLU A 72 -3.07 -13.40 -13.81
CA GLU A 72 -3.76 -13.01 -15.06
C GLU A 72 -2.76 -12.86 -16.22
N ILE A 73 -1.59 -12.25 -15.98
CA ILE A 73 -0.50 -12.18 -16.96
C ILE A 73 -0.04 -13.59 -17.38
N GLN A 74 0.16 -14.49 -16.41
CA GLN A 74 0.53 -15.87 -16.67
C GLN A 74 -0.51 -16.56 -17.56
N ASN A 75 -1.79 -16.45 -17.20
CA ASN A 75 -2.90 -17.12 -17.90
C ASN A 75 -3.05 -16.56 -19.31
N ARG A 76 -2.98 -15.24 -19.49
CA ARG A 76 -3.18 -14.58 -20.79
C ARG A 76 -2.08 -14.87 -21.79
N TYR A 77 -0.82 -14.86 -21.33
CA TYR A 77 0.35 -14.92 -22.21
C TYR A 77 1.11 -16.25 -22.15
N GLY A 78 0.61 -17.25 -21.42
CA GLY A 78 1.24 -18.57 -21.34
C GLY A 78 2.62 -18.57 -20.68
N LEU A 79 2.91 -17.57 -19.82
CA LEU A 79 4.20 -17.43 -19.14
C LEU A 79 4.23 -18.26 -17.86
N SER A 80 5.42 -18.61 -17.38
CA SER A 80 5.57 -19.06 -16.00
C SER A 80 5.32 -17.93 -15.02
N PHE A 81 4.97 -18.23 -13.77
CA PHE A 81 4.73 -17.20 -12.74
C PHE A 81 5.94 -16.26 -12.55
N ALA A 82 7.15 -16.81 -12.63
CA ALA A 82 8.38 -16.03 -12.50
C ALA A 82 8.62 -15.10 -13.70
N GLU A 83 8.31 -15.56 -14.93
CA GLU A 83 8.41 -14.73 -16.15
C GLU A 83 7.36 -13.62 -16.13
N ALA A 84 6.11 -13.95 -15.79
CA ALA A 84 5.03 -12.97 -15.65
C ALA A 84 5.38 -11.89 -14.61
N GLY A 85 5.96 -12.29 -13.46
CA GLY A 85 6.44 -11.36 -12.44
C GLY A 85 7.56 -10.45 -12.91
N ARG A 86 8.49 -10.95 -13.71
CA ARG A 86 9.55 -10.13 -14.32
C ARG A 86 9.00 -9.18 -15.37
N ALA A 87 8.18 -9.68 -16.31
CA ALA A 87 7.56 -8.88 -17.37
C ALA A 87 6.70 -7.74 -16.80
N LYS A 88 5.95 -8.00 -15.74
CA LYS A 88 5.19 -6.98 -15.00
C LYS A 88 6.10 -5.86 -14.48
N LYS A 89 7.24 -6.21 -13.87
CA LYS A 89 8.18 -5.22 -13.31
C LYS A 89 8.92 -4.42 -14.38
N SER A 90 9.36 -5.09 -15.44
CA SER A 90 10.10 -4.47 -16.55
C SER A 90 9.20 -3.78 -17.57
N ARG A 91 7.88 -3.92 -17.46
CA ARG A 91 6.89 -3.42 -18.43
C ARG A 91 7.17 -3.90 -19.87
N THR A 92 7.54 -5.17 -20.00
CA THR A 92 7.81 -5.82 -21.29
C THR A 92 6.67 -6.75 -21.70
N LEU A 93 5.44 -6.31 -21.47
CA LEU A 93 4.22 -7.02 -21.83
C LEU A 93 3.69 -6.54 -23.18
N PRO A 94 2.89 -7.35 -23.89
CA PRO A 94 2.28 -6.96 -25.16
C PRO A 94 1.39 -5.71 -25.04
N ASP A 95 1.11 -5.06 -26.18
CA ASP A 95 0.36 -3.80 -26.24
C ASP A 95 -1.08 -3.91 -25.73
N ASP A 96 -1.66 -5.11 -25.77
CA ASP A 96 -3.00 -5.38 -25.25
C ASP A 96 -3.07 -5.52 -23.71
N TYR A 97 -1.91 -5.56 -23.04
CA TYR A 97 -1.83 -5.78 -21.59
C TYR A 97 -2.63 -4.78 -20.77
N ASP A 98 -2.56 -3.51 -21.11
CA ASP A 98 -3.22 -2.46 -20.32
C ASP A 98 -4.75 -2.64 -20.37
N ILE A 99 -5.31 -2.94 -21.53
CA ILE A 99 -6.76 -3.06 -21.73
C ILE A 99 -7.27 -4.42 -21.24
N GLU A 100 -6.57 -5.50 -21.56
CA GLU A 100 -7.08 -6.87 -21.39
C GLU A 100 -6.76 -7.46 -20.02
N VAL A 101 -5.76 -6.92 -19.30
CA VAL A 101 -5.31 -7.48 -18.02
C VAL A 101 -5.27 -6.43 -16.92
N LEU A 102 -4.60 -5.29 -17.18
CA LEU A 102 -4.38 -4.30 -16.13
C LEU A 102 -5.68 -3.59 -15.73
N GLU A 103 -6.44 -3.07 -16.68
CA GLU A 103 -7.70 -2.35 -16.40
C GLU A 103 -8.72 -3.23 -15.62
N PRO A 104 -9.02 -4.48 -16.03
CA PRO A 104 -9.90 -5.35 -15.26
C PRO A 104 -9.40 -5.63 -13.84
N PHE A 105 -8.08 -5.81 -13.67
CA PHE A 105 -7.49 -5.99 -12.35
C PHE A 105 -7.65 -4.73 -11.48
N LEU A 106 -7.41 -3.54 -12.04
CA LEU A 106 -7.58 -2.27 -11.32
C LEU A 106 -9.03 -2.04 -10.91
N GLU A 107 -9.99 -2.35 -11.77
CA GLU A 107 -11.42 -2.25 -11.45
C GLU A 107 -11.78 -3.19 -10.29
N ALA A 108 -11.34 -4.44 -10.35
CA ALA A 108 -11.56 -5.40 -9.26
C ALA A 108 -10.91 -4.92 -7.94
N LEU A 109 -9.71 -4.34 -7.99
CA LEU A 109 -9.04 -3.80 -6.81
C LEU A 109 -9.84 -2.64 -6.19
N VAL A 110 -10.35 -1.73 -7.03
CA VAL A 110 -11.19 -0.60 -6.59
C VAL A 110 -12.48 -1.09 -5.94
N GLU A 111 -13.13 -2.11 -6.49
CA GLU A 111 -14.30 -2.74 -5.86
C GLU A 111 -13.99 -3.33 -4.49
N GLN A 112 -12.83 -4.00 -4.34
CA GLN A 112 -12.41 -4.54 -3.05
C GLN A 112 -12.15 -3.41 -2.02
N ALA A 113 -11.53 -2.30 -2.45
CA ALA A 113 -11.33 -1.12 -1.63
C ALA A 113 -12.68 -0.51 -1.20
N ALA A 114 -13.60 -0.33 -2.15
CA ALA A 114 -14.94 0.18 -1.87
C ALA A 114 -15.69 -0.67 -0.84
N ARG A 115 -15.66 -2.00 -1.00
CA ARG A 115 -16.24 -2.93 -0.01
C ARG A 115 -15.63 -2.79 1.36
N SER A 116 -14.30 -2.69 1.45
CA SER A 116 -13.61 -2.52 2.74
C SER A 116 -14.07 -1.24 3.45
N MET A 117 -14.23 -0.14 2.69
CA MET A 117 -14.73 1.13 3.22
C MET A 117 -16.20 1.03 3.64
N GLN A 118 -17.05 0.37 2.86
CA GLN A 118 -18.45 0.13 3.24
C GLN A 118 -18.57 -0.64 4.57
N PHE A 119 -17.73 -1.65 4.77
CA PHE A 119 -17.69 -2.37 6.04
C PHE A 119 -17.22 -1.48 7.21
N PHE A 120 -16.24 -0.61 6.97
CA PHE A 120 -15.84 0.38 7.98
C PHE A 120 -17.00 1.27 8.36
N PHE A 121 -17.68 1.88 7.39
CA PHE A 121 -18.84 2.75 7.67
C PHE A 121 -19.99 2.03 8.36
N ALA A 122 -20.26 0.77 7.97
CA ALA A 122 -21.33 -0.02 8.58
C ALA A 122 -21.02 -0.49 10.00
N SER A 123 -19.74 -0.65 10.37
CA SER A 123 -19.32 -1.20 11.66
C SER A 123 -18.78 -0.15 12.64
N SER A 124 -18.67 1.10 12.23
CA SER A 124 -18.14 2.19 13.05
C SER A 124 -19.16 3.32 13.18
N GLN A 125 -18.87 4.25 14.10
CA GLN A 125 -19.64 5.50 14.24
C GLN A 125 -19.19 6.59 13.25
N PHE A 126 -18.19 6.30 12.43
CA PHE A 126 -17.64 7.23 11.45
C PHE A 126 -18.25 6.99 10.08
N ASN A 127 -18.54 8.05 9.35
CA ASN A 127 -19.21 8.03 8.06
C ASN A 127 -18.40 8.67 6.94
N GLU A 128 -17.15 9.04 7.23
CA GLU A 128 -16.28 9.70 6.26
C GLU A 128 -14.81 9.27 6.39
N ILE A 129 -14.13 9.31 5.26
CA ILE A 129 -12.68 9.26 5.13
C ILE A 129 -12.30 10.49 4.32
N ASP A 130 -11.37 11.32 4.82
CA ASP A 130 -11.00 12.57 4.18
C ASP A 130 -9.95 12.37 3.08
N HIS A 131 -9.10 11.34 3.25
CA HIS A 131 -7.95 11.09 2.39
C HIS A 131 -7.61 9.61 2.35
N ILE A 132 -7.15 9.13 1.19
CA ILE A 132 -6.62 7.76 1.02
C ILE A 132 -5.13 7.83 0.72
N LEU A 133 -4.35 7.08 1.48
CA LEU A 133 -2.94 6.81 1.23
C LEU A 133 -2.78 5.41 0.65
N LEU A 134 -2.08 5.30 -0.48
CA LEU A 134 -1.71 4.01 -1.06
C LEU A 134 -0.35 3.58 -0.53
N ALA A 135 -0.29 2.44 0.09
CA ALA A 135 0.91 1.78 0.58
C ALA A 135 1.08 0.40 -0.05
N GLY A 136 2.20 -0.25 0.23
CA GLY A 136 2.53 -1.57 -0.28
C GLY A 136 3.23 -1.57 -1.62
N GLY A 137 3.75 -2.73 -1.99
CA GLY A 137 4.55 -2.90 -3.20
C GLY A 137 3.79 -2.75 -4.53
N ASN A 138 2.46 -2.69 -4.48
CA ASN A 138 1.61 -2.47 -5.66
C ASN A 138 0.93 -1.09 -5.66
N ALA A 139 1.24 -0.20 -4.73
CA ALA A 139 0.69 1.16 -4.68
C ALA A 139 1.02 1.99 -5.93
N ASN A 140 2.18 1.73 -6.53
CA ASN A 140 2.70 2.46 -7.69
C ASN A 140 2.22 1.89 -9.04
N ILE A 141 1.22 1.01 -9.07
CA ILE A 141 0.66 0.52 -10.34
C ILE A 141 0.10 1.71 -11.13
N PRO A 142 0.49 1.88 -12.42
CA PRO A 142 0.01 2.97 -13.24
C PRO A 142 -1.53 3.04 -13.31
N GLY A 143 -2.07 4.24 -13.18
CA GLY A 143 -3.51 4.47 -13.25
C GLY A 143 -4.29 4.20 -11.95
N LEU A 144 -3.75 3.43 -11.01
CA LEU A 144 -4.46 3.01 -9.79
C LEU A 144 -4.96 4.20 -8.95
N ALA A 145 -4.07 5.12 -8.59
CA ALA A 145 -4.45 6.28 -7.76
C ALA A 145 -5.54 7.13 -8.43
N LYS A 146 -5.41 7.34 -9.74
CA LYS A 146 -6.39 8.08 -10.53
C LYS A 146 -7.75 7.37 -10.56
N LEU A 147 -7.75 6.07 -10.79
CA LEU A 147 -8.98 5.27 -10.85
C LEU A 147 -9.70 5.24 -9.49
N LEU A 148 -8.96 5.03 -8.39
CA LEU A 148 -9.49 5.11 -7.02
C LEU A 148 -10.12 6.47 -6.74
N GLN A 149 -9.42 7.56 -7.10
CA GLN A 149 -9.95 8.92 -6.93
C GLN A 149 -11.24 9.14 -7.73
N GLN A 150 -11.28 8.69 -8.97
CA GLN A 150 -12.46 8.83 -9.84
C GLN A 150 -13.66 8.01 -9.37
N LYS A 151 -13.44 6.77 -8.96
CA LYS A 151 -14.50 5.83 -8.59
C LYS A 151 -15.01 6.02 -7.17
N LEU A 152 -14.14 6.38 -6.24
CA LEU A 152 -14.48 6.51 -4.82
C LEU A 152 -14.72 7.97 -4.37
N GLY A 153 -14.27 8.96 -5.15
CA GLY A 153 -14.48 10.37 -4.86
C GLY A 153 -13.55 10.97 -3.79
N TYR A 154 -12.56 10.20 -3.33
CA TYR A 154 -11.60 10.65 -2.31
C TYR A 154 -10.31 11.18 -2.94
N ARG A 155 -9.61 12.07 -2.24
CA ARG A 155 -8.22 12.38 -2.58
C ARG A 155 -7.35 11.16 -2.30
N VAL A 156 -6.52 10.80 -3.28
CA VAL A 156 -5.64 9.62 -3.20
C VAL A 156 -4.20 10.06 -3.46
N THR A 157 -3.30 9.72 -2.55
CA THR A 157 -1.86 9.93 -2.72
C THR A 157 -1.09 8.68 -2.34
N ILE A 158 0.15 8.55 -2.84
CA ILE A 158 1.02 7.43 -2.50
C ILE A 158 1.75 7.77 -1.20
N ALA A 159 1.76 6.82 -0.27
CA ALA A 159 2.43 6.97 1.01
C ALA A 159 3.95 7.01 0.82
N ASN A 160 4.58 7.96 1.49
CA ASN A 160 6.03 8.04 1.59
C ASN A 160 6.43 8.41 3.03
N PRO A 161 6.85 7.44 3.84
CA PRO A 161 7.21 7.68 5.24
C PRO A 161 8.51 8.46 5.41
N PHE A 162 9.25 8.71 4.32
CA PHE A 162 10.57 9.36 4.33
C PHE A 162 10.53 10.84 3.95
N LEU A 163 9.34 11.42 3.69
CA LEU A 163 9.19 12.80 3.20
C LEU A 163 9.88 13.86 4.08
N GLN A 164 9.96 13.62 5.39
CA GLN A 164 10.56 14.53 6.36
C GLN A 164 11.89 14.04 6.91
N MET A 165 12.45 12.96 6.35
CA MET A 165 13.71 12.38 6.82
C MET A 165 14.90 12.91 6.03
N GLY A 166 16.02 13.18 6.74
CA GLY A 166 17.31 13.39 6.10
C GLY A 166 17.97 12.06 5.73
N PHE A 167 18.67 12.02 4.60
CA PHE A 167 19.37 10.82 4.13
C PHE A 167 20.89 10.96 4.27
N SER A 168 21.55 9.88 4.65
CA SER A 168 22.99 9.76 4.55
C SER A 168 23.42 9.77 3.07
N THR A 169 24.63 10.30 2.80
CA THR A 169 25.23 10.33 1.45
C THR A 169 25.48 8.93 0.86
N GLN A 170 25.42 7.88 1.67
CA GLN A 170 25.57 6.49 1.24
C GLN A 170 24.27 5.87 0.70
N ILE A 171 23.14 6.56 0.83
CA ILE A 171 21.83 6.05 0.44
C ILE A 171 21.49 6.52 -0.98
N ASP A 172 21.05 5.58 -1.82
CA ASP A 172 20.46 5.89 -3.11
C ASP A 172 19.01 6.40 -2.90
N ILE A 173 18.87 7.73 -2.90
CA ILE A 173 17.60 8.41 -2.67
C ILE A 173 16.54 8.00 -3.70
N LYS A 174 16.92 7.87 -4.98
CA LYS A 174 15.99 7.48 -6.06
C LYS A 174 15.39 6.09 -5.83
N LYS A 175 16.20 5.17 -5.32
CA LYS A 175 15.74 3.83 -4.97
C LYS A 175 14.76 3.87 -3.79
N ILE A 176 15.07 4.64 -2.75
CA ILE A 176 14.17 4.82 -1.60
C ILE A 176 12.86 5.46 -2.03
N GLU A 177 12.88 6.50 -2.86
CA GLU A 177 11.66 7.15 -3.36
C GLU A 177 10.76 6.19 -4.14
N ASN A 178 11.35 5.34 -5.00
CA ASN A 178 10.61 4.33 -5.75
C ASN A 178 9.98 3.24 -4.86
N ASP A 179 10.66 2.87 -3.78
CA ASP A 179 10.23 1.79 -2.88
C ASP A 179 9.47 2.30 -1.65
N ALA A 180 9.36 3.62 -1.46
CA ALA A 180 8.85 4.27 -0.25
C ALA A 180 7.50 3.71 0.23
N SER A 181 6.54 3.54 -0.68
CA SER A 181 5.21 3.01 -0.36
C SER A 181 5.25 1.58 0.19
N SER A 182 6.22 0.77 -0.22
CA SER A 182 6.39 -0.61 0.24
C SER A 182 7.10 -0.70 1.60
N LEU A 183 7.69 0.39 2.06
CA LEU A 183 8.51 0.45 3.26
C LEU A 183 7.78 1.02 4.48
N MET A 184 6.46 1.25 4.40
CA MET A 184 5.66 1.80 5.51
C MET A 184 5.83 0.99 6.80
N VAL A 185 5.61 -0.32 6.75
CA VAL A 185 5.73 -1.20 7.93
C VAL A 185 7.18 -1.25 8.42
N ALA A 186 8.14 -1.41 7.50
CA ALA A 186 9.57 -1.45 7.87
C ALA A 186 10.04 -0.15 8.54
N CYS A 187 9.60 1.00 8.03
CA CYS A 187 9.87 2.31 8.63
C CYS A 187 9.27 2.39 10.04
N GLY A 188 8.01 2.01 10.21
CA GLY A 188 7.35 2.04 11.51
C GLY A 188 7.99 1.12 12.55
N LEU A 189 8.47 -0.06 12.12
CA LEU A 189 9.23 -0.95 12.99
C LEU A 189 10.59 -0.35 13.39
N ALA A 190 11.27 0.33 12.46
CA ALA A 190 12.55 0.99 12.74
C ALA A 190 12.41 2.20 13.67
N LEU A 191 11.24 2.84 13.70
CA LEU A 191 10.94 3.97 14.59
C LEU A 191 10.55 3.55 16.01
N ARG A 192 10.45 2.26 16.28
CA ARG A 192 10.12 1.77 17.60
C ARG A 192 11.29 2.03 18.56
N SER A 193 11.01 2.64 19.72
CA SER A 193 11.98 2.69 20.82
C SER A 193 12.09 1.32 21.50
N PHE A 194 13.26 1.02 22.05
CA PHE A 194 13.58 -0.23 22.74
C PHE A 194 13.77 0.01 24.25
N ASP A 195 13.20 1.10 24.76
CA ASP A 195 13.27 1.51 26.18
C ASP A 195 12.34 0.69 27.07
#